data_b5d35bb2cf9e2d81b0e4fdea5d5f5962
#
_entry.id   b5d35bb2cf9e2d81b0e4fdea5d5f5962
#
_cell.length_a   1.000
_cell.length_b   1.000
_cell.length_c   1.000
_cell.angle_alpha   90.00
_cell.angle_beta   90.00
_cell.angle_gamma   90.00
#
_symmetry.space_group_name_H-M   'P 1'
#
loop_
_entity.id
_entity.type
_entity.pdbx_description
1 polymer ?
#
loop_
_entity_poly.entity_id
_entity_poly.type
_entity_poly.pdbx_seq_one_letter_code
_entity_poly.pdbx_strand_id
1 'polypeptide(L)'
;TMLFDSVAFKNIISNGLVLDKNGNKMSKRLGNAVDPFEVLEKYGTDAVRWYMISNSQPWDNLKFDVDGVDEVRRKFFGTLYNTYSFFALYANVDGFTGREAEIPVAERPEIDRWIISLLNTLVKEVTESLENYDPTPAARAIQDFVNENLSNWYVRLNRKRFWGGG
;
A
#
# COMPACT_ATOMS: atom_id res chain seq x y z
N THR A 1 -21.40 9.45 28.71
CA THR A 1 -22.65 10.18 28.41
C THR A 1 -23.32 10.65 29.68
N MET A 2 -23.51 9.79 30.67
CA MET A 2 -24.24 10.14 31.91
C MET A 2 -23.57 11.25 32.73
N LEU A 3 -22.22 11.36 32.67
CA LEU A 3 -21.48 12.36 33.48
C LEU A 3 -21.27 13.68 32.78
N PHE A 4 -21.23 13.68 31.45
CA PHE A 4 -20.79 14.84 30.66
C PHE A 4 -21.83 15.32 29.64
N ASP A 5 -23.03 14.74 29.65
CA ASP A 5 -24.14 15.05 28.72
C ASP A 5 -23.71 15.10 27.25
N SER A 6 -22.77 14.23 26.90
CA SER A 6 -22.21 14.12 25.54
C SER A 6 -21.99 12.66 25.16
N VAL A 7 -21.84 12.37 23.87
CA VAL A 7 -21.53 11.02 23.38
C VAL A 7 -20.12 10.61 23.83
N ALA A 8 -19.93 9.34 24.22
CA ALA A 8 -18.63 8.81 24.63
C ALA A 8 -17.66 8.70 23.43
N PHE A 9 -18.18 8.48 22.23
CA PHE A 9 -17.42 8.38 20.97
C PHE A 9 -18.34 8.74 19.80
N LYS A 10 -17.74 9.23 18.71
CA LYS A 10 -18.47 9.58 17.48
C LYS A 10 -18.52 8.44 16.49
N ASN A 11 -17.51 7.60 16.47
CA ASN A 11 -17.38 6.50 15.53
C ASN A 11 -16.94 5.23 16.25
N ILE A 12 -17.44 4.08 15.79
CA ILE A 12 -17.05 2.74 16.24
C ILE A 12 -16.71 1.90 15.02
N ILE A 13 -15.57 1.20 15.09
CA ILE A 13 -15.25 0.13 14.15
C ILE A 13 -15.32 -1.18 14.92
N SER A 14 -16.22 -2.08 14.51
CA SER A 14 -16.31 -3.43 15.05
C SER A 14 -15.57 -4.38 14.10
N ASN A 15 -14.48 -4.97 14.58
CA ASN A 15 -13.67 -5.87 13.77
C ASN A 15 -14.30 -7.25 13.63
N GLY A 16 -14.12 -7.85 12.44
CA GLY A 16 -14.38 -9.26 12.21
C GLY A 16 -13.32 -10.16 12.88
N LEU A 17 -13.48 -11.46 12.74
CA LEU A 17 -12.54 -12.45 13.24
C LEU A 17 -11.43 -12.73 12.23
N VAL A 18 -10.24 -13.02 12.72
CA VAL A 18 -9.16 -13.60 11.93
C VAL A 18 -9.31 -15.13 11.97
N LEU A 19 -9.59 -15.71 10.82
CA LEU A 19 -9.82 -17.15 10.62
C LEU A 19 -8.60 -17.78 9.95
N ASP A 20 -8.52 -19.13 9.99
CA ASP A 20 -7.51 -19.83 9.20
C ASP A 20 -7.80 -19.71 7.69
N LYS A 21 -6.90 -20.20 6.85
CA LYS A 21 -7.04 -20.12 5.39
C LYS A 21 -8.30 -20.82 4.84
N ASN A 22 -8.86 -21.76 5.59
CA ASN A 22 -10.09 -22.49 5.24
C ASN A 22 -11.36 -21.81 5.75
N GLY A 23 -11.21 -20.72 6.56
CA GLY A 23 -12.34 -19.99 7.14
C GLY A 23 -12.81 -20.55 8.49
N ASN A 24 -12.00 -21.38 9.15
CA ASN A 24 -12.29 -21.90 10.48
C ASN A 24 -11.69 -21.03 11.58
N LYS A 25 -12.34 -20.97 12.73
CA LYS A 25 -11.82 -20.28 13.90
C LYS A 25 -10.49 -20.90 14.33
N MET A 26 -9.46 -20.06 14.50
CA MET A 26 -8.17 -20.52 14.98
C MET A 26 -8.24 -20.97 16.43
N SER A 27 -7.61 -22.10 16.73
CA SER A 27 -7.54 -22.67 18.07
C SER A 27 -6.25 -23.47 18.22
N LYS A 28 -5.56 -23.27 19.36
CA LYS A 28 -4.38 -24.07 19.71
C LYS A 28 -4.69 -25.56 19.75
N ARG A 29 -5.90 -25.94 20.21
CA ARG A 29 -6.36 -27.34 20.26
C ARG A 29 -6.48 -27.98 18.88
N LEU A 30 -6.88 -27.22 17.85
CA LEU A 30 -7.01 -27.71 16.49
C LEU A 30 -5.71 -27.64 15.69
N GLY A 31 -4.65 -27.03 16.24
CA GLY A 31 -3.37 -26.90 15.57
C GLY A 31 -3.39 -25.98 14.34
N ASN A 32 -4.45 -25.18 14.16
CA ASN A 32 -4.63 -24.26 13.04
C ASN A 32 -4.34 -22.78 13.42
N ALA A 33 -3.84 -22.55 14.63
CA ALA A 33 -3.46 -21.20 15.06
C ALA A 33 -2.11 -20.82 14.45
N VAL A 34 -2.07 -19.64 13.82
CA VAL A 34 -0.84 -19.04 13.30
C VAL A 34 -0.23 -18.18 14.42
N ASP A 35 1.06 -18.36 14.70
CA ASP A 35 1.77 -17.46 15.60
C ASP A 35 2.07 -16.15 14.88
N PRO A 36 1.49 -15.03 15.34
CA PRO A 36 1.71 -13.75 14.67
C PRO A 36 3.16 -13.28 14.73
N PHE A 37 3.91 -13.60 15.79
CA PHE A 37 5.30 -13.19 15.93
C PHE A 37 6.21 -13.88 14.92
N GLU A 38 6.03 -15.18 14.69
CA GLU A 38 6.76 -15.91 13.66
C GLU A 38 6.51 -15.34 12.26
N VAL A 39 5.26 -14.96 11.97
CA VAL A 39 4.90 -14.36 10.69
C VAL A 39 5.49 -12.96 10.54
N LEU A 40 5.44 -12.14 11.59
CA LEU A 40 6.04 -10.81 11.61
C LEU A 40 7.56 -10.86 11.41
N GLU A 41 8.24 -11.81 12.06
CA GLU A 41 9.68 -12.00 11.92
C GLU A 41 10.06 -12.43 10.50
N LYS A 42 9.31 -13.36 9.92
CA LYS A 42 9.61 -13.93 8.60
C LYS A 42 9.28 -13.00 7.44
N TYR A 43 8.16 -12.28 7.48
CA TYR A 43 7.64 -11.52 6.34
C TYR A 43 7.69 -10.00 6.53
N GLY A 44 7.95 -9.54 7.74
CA GLY A 44 7.96 -8.14 8.11
C GLY A 44 6.57 -7.62 8.50
N THR A 45 6.58 -6.63 9.37
CA THR A 45 5.36 -6.03 9.94
C THR A 45 4.49 -5.37 8.87
N ASP A 46 5.10 -4.67 7.92
CA ASP A 46 4.37 -3.94 6.88
C ASP A 46 3.60 -4.88 5.96
N ALA A 47 4.20 -6.01 5.56
CA ALA A 47 3.54 -7.00 4.71
C ALA A 47 2.31 -7.62 5.40
N VAL A 48 2.44 -7.96 6.69
CA VAL A 48 1.33 -8.53 7.47
C VAL A 48 0.19 -7.51 7.62
N ARG A 49 0.51 -6.28 8.03
CA ARG A 49 -0.49 -5.21 8.19
C ARG A 49 -1.17 -4.88 6.86
N TRP A 50 -0.40 -4.76 5.79
CA TRP A 50 -0.95 -4.50 4.46
C TRP A 50 -1.87 -5.61 3.99
N TYR A 51 -1.45 -6.88 4.15
CA TYR A 51 -2.29 -8.03 3.83
C TYR A 51 -3.63 -7.96 4.57
N MET A 52 -3.61 -7.70 5.87
CA MET A 52 -4.83 -7.65 6.67
C MET A 52 -5.82 -6.58 6.23
N ILE A 53 -5.34 -5.37 5.90
CA ILE A 53 -6.24 -4.28 5.49
C ILE A 53 -6.64 -4.32 4.02
N SER A 54 -5.81 -4.90 3.14
CA SER A 54 -6.10 -4.99 1.70
C SER A 54 -6.89 -6.24 1.31
N ASN A 55 -6.78 -7.33 2.07
CA ASN A 55 -7.42 -8.60 1.74
C ASN A 55 -8.92 -8.60 2.04
N SER A 56 -9.33 -8.04 3.16
CA SER A 56 -10.75 -7.87 3.52
C SER A 56 -10.97 -6.60 4.32
N GLN A 57 -12.22 -6.17 4.38
CA GLN A 57 -12.59 -5.00 5.17
C GLN A 57 -12.48 -5.32 6.67
N PRO A 58 -12.14 -4.34 7.54
CA PRO A 58 -11.90 -4.61 8.97
C PRO A 58 -13.08 -5.26 9.71
N TRP A 59 -14.31 -4.98 9.28
CA TRP A 59 -15.54 -5.54 9.87
C TRP A 59 -15.94 -6.91 9.34
N ASP A 60 -15.29 -7.36 8.26
CA ASP A 60 -15.48 -8.70 7.71
C ASP A 60 -14.49 -9.69 8.34
N ASN A 61 -14.85 -10.97 8.30
CA ASN A 61 -13.93 -12.02 8.70
C ASN A 61 -12.77 -12.14 7.70
N LEU A 62 -11.55 -12.18 8.21
CA LEU A 62 -10.34 -12.33 7.43
C LEU A 62 -9.89 -13.79 7.42
N LYS A 63 -9.79 -14.40 6.26
CA LYS A 63 -9.07 -15.67 6.09
C LYS A 63 -7.57 -15.37 6.03
N PHE A 64 -6.84 -15.74 7.08
CA PHE A 64 -5.40 -15.48 7.15
C PHE A 64 -4.64 -16.59 6.45
N ASP A 65 -3.99 -16.22 5.34
CA ASP A 65 -3.14 -17.09 4.54
C ASP A 65 -1.73 -16.52 4.46
N VAL A 66 -0.76 -17.26 4.96
CA VAL A 66 0.66 -16.88 4.95
C VAL A 66 1.18 -16.69 3.52
N ASP A 67 0.69 -17.48 2.57
CA ASP A 67 1.05 -17.33 1.16
C ASP A 67 0.57 -15.98 0.60
N GLY A 68 -0.58 -15.51 1.05
CA GLY A 68 -1.08 -14.17 0.71
C GLY A 68 -0.23 -13.04 1.28
N VAL A 69 0.29 -13.21 2.50
CA VAL A 69 1.26 -12.26 3.09
C VAL A 69 2.55 -12.21 2.27
N ASP A 70 3.08 -13.37 1.88
CA ASP A 70 4.27 -13.44 1.03
C ASP A 70 4.03 -12.84 -0.37
N GLU A 71 2.86 -13.02 -0.91
CA GLU A 71 2.47 -12.40 -2.17
C GLU A 71 2.48 -10.88 -2.09
N VAL A 72 1.91 -10.28 -1.06
CA VAL A 72 1.96 -8.84 -0.80
C VAL A 72 3.41 -8.36 -0.67
N ARG A 73 4.22 -9.08 0.09
CA ARG A 73 5.65 -8.76 0.26
C ARG A 73 6.39 -8.72 -1.08
N ARG A 74 6.19 -9.73 -1.92
CA ARG A 74 6.90 -9.83 -3.21
C ARG A 74 6.31 -8.93 -4.29
N LYS A 75 5.00 -8.95 -4.46
CA LYS A 75 4.35 -8.28 -5.61
C LYS A 75 4.10 -6.79 -5.36
N PHE A 76 3.81 -6.38 -4.13
CA PHE A 76 3.59 -4.97 -3.83
C PHE A 76 4.85 -4.30 -3.27
N PHE A 77 5.32 -4.70 -2.10
CA PHE A 77 6.49 -4.08 -1.49
C PHE A 77 7.76 -4.29 -2.32
N GLY A 78 7.92 -5.46 -2.92
CA GLY A 78 9.02 -5.73 -3.83
C GLY A 78 9.00 -4.82 -5.06
N THR A 79 7.84 -4.59 -5.65
CA THR A 79 7.68 -3.66 -6.79
C THR A 79 7.96 -2.22 -6.38
N LEU A 80 7.42 -1.77 -5.24
CA LEU A 80 7.67 -0.43 -4.71
C LEU A 80 9.16 -0.21 -4.43
N TYR A 81 9.80 -1.17 -3.75
CA TYR A 81 11.24 -1.13 -3.47
C TYR A 81 12.08 -1.09 -4.74
N ASN A 82 11.78 -1.94 -5.72
CA ASN A 82 12.52 -1.97 -6.98
C ASN A 82 12.35 -0.68 -7.78
N THR A 83 11.15 -0.08 -7.75
CA THR A 83 10.88 1.21 -8.39
C THR A 83 11.71 2.32 -7.74
N TYR A 84 11.74 2.36 -6.41
CA TYR A 84 12.56 3.32 -5.68
C TYR A 84 14.06 3.09 -5.92
N SER A 85 14.52 1.84 -5.88
CA SER A 85 15.93 1.49 -6.10
C SER A 85 16.40 1.86 -7.50
N PHE A 86 15.55 1.67 -8.50
CA PHE A 86 15.82 2.12 -9.88
C PHE A 86 15.98 3.65 -9.93
N PHE A 87 15.06 4.40 -9.35
CA PHE A 87 15.18 5.86 -9.26
C PHE A 87 16.45 6.28 -8.51
N ALA A 88 16.68 5.73 -7.32
CA ALA A 88 17.81 6.09 -6.47
C ALA A 88 19.16 5.82 -7.14
N LEU A 89 19.28 4.73 -7.90
CA LEU A 89 20.49 4.41 -8.65
C LEU A 89 20.86 5.54 -9.61
N TYR A 90 19.92 5.95 -10.46
CA TYR A 90 20.21 6.99 -11.44
C TYR A 90 20.26 8.38 -10.85
N ALA A 91 19.44 8.69 -9.86
CA ALA A 91 19.52 9.95 -9.13
C ALA A 91 20.92 10.14 -8.49
N ASN A 92 21.51 9.09 -7.94
CA ASN A 92 22.87 9.13 -7.40
C ASN A 92 23.93 9.29 -8.51
N VAL A 93 23.79 8.60 -9.63
CA VAL A 93 24.73 8.72 -10.76
C VAL A 93 24.70 10.13 -11.35
N ASP A 94 23.52 10.71 -11.50
CA ASP A 94 23.34 12.06 -12.07
C ASP A 94 23.58 13.19 -11.04
N GLY A 95 23.83 12.86 -9.78
CA GLY A 95 24.04 13.84 -8.70
C GLY A 95 22.78 14.63 -8.36
N PHE A 96 21.59 14.04 -8.61
CA PHE A 96 20.31 14.67 -8.30
C PHE A 96 20.15 14.92 -6.80
N THR A 97 19.87 16.15 -6.40
CA THR A 97 19.79 16.57 -5.00
C THR A 97 18.37 16.85 -4.52
N GLY A 98 17.40 16.93 -5.44
CA GLY A 98 16.04 17.38 -5.14
C GLY A 98 15.91 18.88 -4.90
N ARG A 99 16.96 19.67 -5.21
CA ARG A 99 16.99 21.13 -5.09
C ARG A 99 17.04 21.85 -6.42
N GLU A 100 17.00 21.09 -7.50
CA GLU A 100 16.97 21.60 -8.88
C GLU A 100 15.70 22.45 -9.08
N ALA A 101 15.77 23.41 -10.02
CA ALA A 101 14.61 24.23 -10.33
C ALA A 101 13.44 23.37 -10.82
N GLU A 102 12.27 23.57 -10.22
CA GLU A 102 11.08 22.85 -10.64
C GLU A 102 10.62 23.31 -12.04
N ILE A 103 10.38 22.35 -12.91
CA ILE A 103 9.72 22.60 -14.19
C ILE A 103 8.21 22.67 -13.92
N PRO A 104 7.52 23.76 -14.34
CA PRO A 104 6.06 23.86 -14.19
C PRO A 104 5.36 22.65 -14.82
N VAL A 105 4.31 22.16 -14.18
CA VAL A 105 3.60 20.93 -14.63
C VAL A 105 3.14 21.06 -16.08
N ALA A 106 2.68 22.24 -16.49
CA ALA A 106 2.21 22.49 -17.87
C ALA A 106 3.31 22.33 -18.95
N GLU A 107 4.58 22.50 -18.56
CA GLU A 107 5.74 22.40 -19.45
C GLU A 107 6.35 20.99 -19.48
N ARG A 108 5.89 20.10 -18.60
CA ARG A 108 6.39 18.73 -18.54
C ARG A 108 5.82 17.87 -19.67
N PRO A 109 6.54 16.82 -20.10
CA PRO A 109 6.02 15.83 -21.04
C PRO A 109 4.65 15.29 -20.62
N GLU A 110 3.84 14.90 -21.59
CA GLU A 110 2.48 14.41 -21.35
C GLU A 110 2.44 13.23 -20.35
N ILE A 111 3.39 12.31 -20.47
CA ILE A 111 3.47 11.14 -19.57
C ILE A 111 3.78 11.53 -18.12
N ASP A 112 4.55 12.59 -17.90
CA ASP A 112 4.82 13.12 -16.56
C ASP A 112 3.58 13.79 -15.98
N ARG A 113 2.87 14.56 -16.80
CA ARG A 113 1.58 15.17 -16.40
C ARG A 113 0.53 14.12 -16.10
N TRP A 114 0.49 13.05 -16.88
CA TRP A 114 -0.42 11.92 -16.68
C TRP A 114 -0.20 11.24 -15.34
N ILE A 115 1.03 10.86 -14.99
CA ILE A 115 1.30 10.17 -13.71
C ILE A 115 1.05 11.07 -12.50
N ILE A 116 1.35 12.37 -12.61
CA ILE A 116 1.06 13.34 -11.55
C ILE A 116 -0.45 13.50 -11.36
N SER A 117 -1.21 13.55 -12.44
CA SER A 117 -2.67 13.61 -12.39
C SER A 117 -3.27 12.39 -11.70
N LEU A 118 -2.78 11.19 -12.04
CA LEU A 118 -3.21 9.95 -11.37
C LEU A 118 -2.83 9.92 -9.90
N LEU A 119 -1.63 10.42 -9.55
CA LEU A 119 -1.21 10.53 -8.16
C LEU A 119 -2.13 11.44 -7.36
N ASN A 120 -2.51 12.59 -7.90
CA ASN A 120 -3.43 13.51 -7.22
C ASN A 120 -4.84 12.90 -7.07
N THR A 121 -5.32 12.17 -8.06
CA THR A 121 -6.57 11.41 -7.95
C THR A 121 -6.49 10.37 -6.85
N LEU A 122 -5.39 9.60 -6.81
CA LEU A 122 -5.12 8.62 -5.75
C LEU A 122 -5.12 9.26 -4.36
N VAL A 123 -4.44 10.40 -4.19
CA VAL A 123 -4.40 11.12 -2.90
C VAL A 123 -5.80 11.49 -2.44
N LYS A 124 -6.64 11.99 -3.35
CA LYS A 124 -8.03 12.32 -3.05
C LYS A 124 -8.81 11.08 -2.61
N GLU A 125 -8.79 10.01 -3.40
CA GLU A 125 -9.52 8.77 -3.11
C GLU A 125 -9.08 8.12 -1.80
N VAL A 126 -7.78 8.07 -1.54
CA VAL A 126 -7.23 7.52 -0.30
C VAL A 126 -7.66 8.36 0.90
N THR A 127 -7.59 9.69 0.78
CA THR A 127 -8.01 10.60 1.85
C THR A 127 -9.49 10.40 2.18
N GLU A 128 -10.36 10.39 1.18
CA GLU A 128 -11.80 10.19 1.36
C GLU A 128 -12.10 8.82 1.99
N SER A 129 -11.44 7.76 1.55
CA SER A 129 -11.61 6.41 2.11
C SER A 129 -11.19 6.35 3.58
N LEU A 130 -10.04 6.91 3.92
CA LEU A 130 -9.53 6.90 5.30
C LEU A 130 -10.35 7.79 6.24
N GLU A 131 -10.84 8.93 5.77
CA GLU A 131 -11.74 9.79 6.53
C GLU A 131 -13.08 9.10 6.84
N ASN A 132 -13.53 8.20 5.96
CA ASN A 132 -14.70 7.36 6.16
C ASN A 132 -14.42 6.05 6.90
N TYR A 133 -13.21 5.87 7.47
CA TYR A 133 -12.79 4.67 8.20
C TYR A 133 -12.82 3.39 7.35
N ASP A 134 -12.63 3.51 6.04
CA ASP A 134 -12.61 2.41 5.09
C ASP A 134 -11.21 2.23 4.46
N PRO A 135 -10.27 1.53 5.14
CA PRO A 135 -8.89 1.44 4.69
C PRO A 135 -8.68 0.51 3.50
N THR A 136 -9.59 -0.43 3.25
CA THR A 136 -9.39 -1.47 2.23
C THR A 136 -9.38 -0.91 0.81
N PRO A 137 -10.33 -0.06 0.38
CA PRO A 137 -10.26 0.60 -0.93
C PRO A 137 -9.01 1.46 -1.07
N ALA A 138 -8.62 2.18 -0.01
CA ALA A 138 -7.42 3.00 0.00
C ALA A 138 -6.15 2.16 -0.25
N ALA A 139 -5.98 1.05 0.47
CA ALA A 139 -4.84 0.15 0.30
C ALA A 139 -4.79 -0.45 -1.11
N ARG A 140 -5.92 -0.90 -1.63
CA ARG A 140 -6.01 -1.46 -2.99
C ARG A 140 -5.70 -0.43 -4.07
N ALA A 141 -6.22 0.79 -3.94
CA ALA A 141 -5.92 1.88 -4.87
C ALA A 141 -4.43 2.24 -4.91
N ILE A 142 -3.77 2.29 -3.74
CA ILE A 142 -2.32 2.52 -3.66
C ILE A 142 -1.56 1.38 -4.35
N GLN A 143 -1.92 0.13 -4.08
CA GLN A 143 -1.29 -1.05 -4.67
C GLN A 143 -1.42 -1.05 -6.20
N ASP A 144 -2.60 -0.79 -6.72
CA ASP A 144 -2.86 -0.72 -8.16
C ASP A 144 -2.07 0.41 -8.82
N PHE A 145 -2.04 1.60 -8.21
CA PHE A 145 -1.25 2.72 -8.71
C PHE A 145 0.24 2.39 -8.78
N VAL A 146 0.81 1.82 -7.72
CA VAL A 146 2.24 1.48 -7.67
C VAL A 146 2.58 0.40 -8.71
N ASN A 147 1.81 -0.67 -8.77
CA ASN A 147 2.10 -1.79 -9.65
C ASN A 147 1.84 -1.46 -11.12
N GLU A 148 0.66 -0.93 -11.42
CA GLU A 148 0.23 -0.74 -12.81
C GLU A 148 0.67 0.60 -13.37
N ASN A 149 0.34 1.70 -12.72
CA ASN A 149 0.59 3.02 -13.30
C ASN A 149 2.04 3.46 -13.13
N LEU A 150 2.60 3.34 -11.93
CA LEU A 150 3.96 3.81 -11.66
C LEU A 150 5.01 2.85 -12.25
N SER A 151 4.98 1.57 -11.86
CA SER A 151 6.01 0.60 -12.24
C SER A 151 5.83 0.11 -13.69
N ASN A 152 4.68 -0.47 -14.01
CA ASN A 152 4.46 -1.12 -15.32
C ASN A 152 4.35 -0.12 -16.47
N TRP A 153 3.82 1.08 -16.23
CA TRP A 153 3.67 2.09 -17.27
C TRP A 153 4.73 3.17 -17.17
N TYR A 154 4.67 4.02 -16.16
CA TYR A 154 5.51 5.22 -16.11
C TYR A 154 7.00 4.89 -16.15
N VAL A 155 7.49 4.10 -15.19
CA VAL A 155 8.92 3.75 -15.13
C VAL A 155 9.35 2.93 -16.33
N ARG A 156 8.57 1.94 -16.71
CA ARG A 156 8.90 1.06 -17.84
C ARG A 156 9.05 1.83 -19.16
N LEU A 157 8.15 2.76 -19.45
CA LEU A 157 8.18 3.54 -20.69
C LEU A 157 9.27 4.62 -20.69
N ASN A 158 9.66 5.08 -19.50
CA ASN A 158 10.64 6.14 -19.34
C ASN A 158 12.06 5.66 -19.02
N ARG A 159 12.32 4.35 -19.02
CA ARG A 159 13.67 3.82 -18.68
C ARG A 159 14.80 4.52 -19.38
N LYS A 160 14.66 4.79 -20.68
CA LYS A 160 15.69 5.47 -21.48
C LYS A 160 16.00 6.88 -21.00
N ARG A 161 15.05 7.57 -20.39
CA ARG A 161 15.27 8.92 -19.84
C ARG A 161 16.16 8.90 -18.60
N PHE A 162 16.22 7.77 -17.88
CA PHE A 162 17.05 7.63 -16.69
C PHE A 162 18.49 7.22 -17.03
N TRP A 163 18.68 6.32 -17.97
CA TRP A 163 20.04 5.84 -18.30
C TRP A 163 20.65 6.51 -19.53
N GLY A 164 19.93 7.35 -20.24
CA GLY A 164 20.40 7.96 -21.50
C GLY A 164 21.30 9.18 -21.34
N GLY A 165 21.55 9.65 -20.11
CA GLY A 165 22.34 10.85 -19.83
C GLY A 165 21.81 12.04 -20.64
N GLY A 166 20.94 12.84 -20.05
CA GLY A 166 20.32 13.98 -20.70
C GLY A 166 21.32 15.07 -21.08
#